data_a1fa4420cd234e390aee2bc1527b43e0
#
_entry.id   a1fa4420cd234e390aee2bc1527b43e0
#
_cell.length_a   1.000
_cell.length_b   1.000
_cell.length_c   1.000
_cell.angle_alpha   90.00
_cell.angle_beta   90.00
_cell.angle_gamma   90.00
#
_symmetry.space_group_name_H-M   'P 1'
#
loop_
_entity.id
_entity.type
_entity.pdbx_description
1 polymer ?
#
loop_
_entity_poly.entity_id
_entity_poly.type
_entity_poly.pdbx_seq_one_letter_code
_entity_poly.pdbx_strand_id
1 'polypeptide(L)'
;AMRLTSSTHNHTNLCDGRNTPDEMARAALEAGFTDFGFSGHSYAPFDLDYSVKSEQHYVQELRALQKAYAGRLRIAVGMEADWFAPVNDRAALDYIIGSVHYLRDEATGRYYAVDGAPEALDACVTQMFGGDALAMARAYYALVAENVRKYRPEIIGHFDLVKKNNCGGHLFDEADPVYRTAALEALDACAATGAVFE
;
A
#
# COMPACT_ATOMS: atom_id res chain seq x y z
N ALA A 1 26.63 -13.43 -6.33
CA ALA A 1 25.58 -12.72 -5.58
C ALA A 1 24.33 -12.67 -6.46
N MET A 2 23.17 -12.97 -5.88
CA MET A 2 21.87 -12.83 -6.58
C MET A 2 21.65 -11.34 -6.83
N ARG A 3 21.32 -10.96 -8.07
CA ARG A 3 21.02 -9.58 -8.44
C ARG A 3 19.51 -9.43 -8.57
N LEU A 4 18.93 -8.41 -7.94
CA LEU A 4 17.53 -8.05 -8.16
C LEU A 4 17.38 -7.51 -9.59
N THR A 5 16.43 -8.03 -10.34
CA THR A 5 16.15 -7.65 -11.73
C THR A 5 14.71 -7.19 -11.92
N SER A 6 13.90 -7.18 -10.87
CA SER A 6 12.51 -6.75 -10.89
C SER A 6 12.14 -5.98 -9.63
N SER A 7 11.21 -5.04 -9.77
CA SER A 7 10.57 -4.31 -8.68
C SER A 7 9.13 -4.01 -9.07
N THR A 8 8.19 -4.17 -8.13
CA THR A 8 6.75 -3.97 -8.37
C THR A 8 6.14 -2.86 -7.56
N HIS A 9 6.82 -2.37 -6.50
CA HIS A 9 6.30 -1.33 -5.63
C HIS A 9 7.13 -0.05 -5.79
N ASN A 10 6.70 0.83 -6.70
CA ASN A 10 7.41 2.06 -7.02
C ASN A 10 6.44 3.21 -7.26
N HIS A 11 6.73 4.35 -6.60
CA HIS A 11 5.97 5.58 -6.68
C HIS A 11 6.66 6.62 -7.56
N THR A 12 5.89 7.56 -8.07
CA THR A 12 6.39 8.66 -8.90
C THR A 12 5.71 9.97 -8.52
N ASN A 13 6.09 11.06 -9.16
CA ASN A 13 5.45 12.36 -8.99
C ASN A 13 4.00 12.43 -9.51
N LEU A 14 3.46 11.33 -10.03
CA LEU A 14 2.02 11.20 -10.30
C LEU A 14 1.19 10.97 -9.02
N CYS A 15 1.85 10.58 -7.92
CA CYS A 15 1.31 10.54 -6.56
C CYS A 15 2.25 11.27 -5.60
N ASP A 16 2.79 10.65 -4.60
CA ASP A 16 3.65 11.22 -3.55
C ASP A 16 5.15 11.05 -3.78
N GLY A 17 5.55 10.37 -4.87
CA GLY A 17 6.96 10.20 -5.24
C GLY A 17 7.57 11.49 -5.80
N ARG A 18 8.89 11.52 -5.91
CA ARG A 18 9.64 12.71 -6.32
C ARG A 18 9.97 12.73 -7.81
N ASN A 19 10.29 11.56 -8.37
CA ASN A 19 10.79 11.44 -9.73
C ASN A 19 9.66 11.15 -10.70
N THR A 20 9.84 11.58 -11.95
CA THR A 20 8.92 11.26 -13.02
C THR A 20 8.98 9.77 -13.39
N PRO A 21 7.93 9.21 -14.01
CA PRO A 21 7.97 7.83 -14.49
C PRO A 21 9.15 7.54 -15.43
N ASP A 22 9.52 8.47 -16.31
CA ASP A 22 10.65 8.30 -17.23
C ASP A 22 12.00 8.27 -16.50
N GLU A 23 12.21 9.14 -15.50
CA GLU A 23 13.42 9.12 -14.68
C GLU A 23 13.55 7.80 -13.93
N MET A 24 12.45 7.28 -13.38
CA MET A 24 12.43 6.00 -12.69
C MET A 24 12.73 4.83 -13.63
N ALA A 25 12.11 4.80 -14.81
CA ALA A 25 12.35 3.76 -15.81
C ALA A 25 13.80 3.76 -16.32
N ARG A 26 14.38 4.94 -16.52
CA ARG A 26 15.77 5.11 -16.94
C ARG A 26 16.73 4.61 -15.87
N ALA A 27 16.52 5.01 -14.61
CA ALA A 27 17.31 4.55 -13.49
C ALA A 27 17.22 3.02 -13.30
N ALA A 28 16.03 2.44 -13.48
CA ALA A 28 15.85 0.99 -13.44
C ALA A 28 16.68 0.27 -14.52
N LEU A 29 16.67 0.77 -15.78
CA LEU A 29 17.51 0.24 -16.85
C LEU A 29 19.00 0.32 -16.53
N GLU A 30 19.47 1.47 -16.06
CA GLU A 30 20.88 1.69 -15.70
C GLU A 30 21.31 0.77 -14.56
N ALA A 31 20.40 0.51 -13.60
CA ALA A 31 20.61 -0.46 -12.52
C ALA A 31 20.54 -1.92 -12.99
N GLY A 32 20.09 -2.16 -14.23
CA GLY A 32 20.02 -3.49 -14.86
C GLY A 32 18.76 -4.27 -14.50
N PHE A 33 17.68 -3.59 -14.21
CA PHE A 33 16.36 -4.20 -14.11
C PHE A 33 15.87 -4.63 -15.50
N THR A 34 15.15 -5.73 -15.55
CA THR A 34 14.46 -6.25 -16.74
C THR A 34 12.97 -6.01 -16.67
N ASP A 35 12.44 -5.90 -15.45
CA ASP A 35 11.04 -5.73 -15.13
C ASP A 35 10.87 -4.63 -14.10
N PHE A 36 9.95 -3.69 -14.37
CA PHE A 36 9.69 -2.58 -13.47
C PHE A 36 8.20 -2.24 -13.44
N GLY A 37 7.58 -2.38 -12.28
CA GLY A 37 6.19 -2.05 -12.06
C GLY A 37 6.04 -0.70 -11.38
N PHE A 38 5.11 0.10 -11.85
CA PHE A 38 4.66 1.31 -11.18
C PHE A 38 3.41 1.01 -10.38
N SER A 39 3.33 1.51 -9.16
CA SER A 39 2.23 1.26 -8.22
C SER A 39 1.90 2.51 -7.40
N GLY A 40 1.65 3.63 -8.08
CA GLY A 40 1.22 4.85 -7.41
C GLY A 40 -0.06 4.62 -6.59
N HIS A 41 -0.24 5.42 -5.53
CA HIS A 41 -1.41 5.34 -4.68
C HIS A 41 -2.71 5.66 -5.43
N SER A 42 -3.73 4.82 -5.27
CA SER A 42 -5.06 5.01 -5.85
C SER A 42 -5.67 6.35 -5.43
N TYR A 43 -6.63 6.85 -6.22
CA TYR A 43 -7.26 8.15 -5.94
C TYR A 43 -7.99 8.15 -4.60
N ALA A 44 -7.51 8.96 -3.66
CA ALA A 44 -8.07 9.14 -2.33
C ALA A 44 -8.50 10.61 -2.14
N PRO A 45 -9.79 10.95 -2.29
CA PRO A 45 -10.26 12.33 -2.19
C PRO A 45 -10.07 12.95 -0.80
N PHE A 46 -9.86 12.13 0.22
CA PHE A 46 -9.58 12.55 1.59
C PHE A 46 -8.09 12.85 1.86
N ASP A 47 -7.18 12.46 0.92
CA ASP A 47 -5.74 12.73 1.01
C ASP A 47 -5.13 12.90 -0.40
N LEU A 48 -5.31 14.09 -0.95
CA LEU A 48 -4.85 14.39 -2.31
C LEU A 48 -3.34 14.62 -2.42
N ASP A 49 -2.64 14.89 -1.33
CA ASP A 49 -1.18 15.05 -1.37
C ASP A 49 -0.46 13.71 -1.51
N TYR A 50 -1.10 12.67 -1.04
CA TYR A 50 -0.62 11.29 -1.07
C TYR A 50 -1.00 10.57 -2.38
N SER A 51 -2.22 10.73 -2.86
CA SER A 51 -2.80 9.93 -3.94
C SER A 51 -2.60 10.51 -5.34
N VAL A 52 -2.81 9.68 -6.37
CA VAL A 52 -2.94 10.20 -7.74
C VAL A 52 -4.13 11.16 -7.83
N LYS A 53 -4.04 12.15 -8.71
CA LYS A 53 -5.12 13.11 -8.93
C LYS A 53 -6.17 12.58 -9.91
N SER A 54 -5.79 11.64 -10.77
CA SER A 54 -6.64 10.95 -11.73
C SER A 54 -6.03 9.60 -12.09
N GLU A 55 -6.76 8.52 -11.82
CA GLU A 55 -6.34 7.17 -12.21
C GLU A 55 -6.26 7.02 -13.73
N GLN A 56 -7.20 7.64 -14.46
CA GLN A 56 -7.18 7.62 -15.93
C GLN A 56 -5.91 8.27 -16.49
N HIS A 57 -5.54 9.44 -15.99
CA HIS A 57 -4.32 10.13 -16.42
C HIS A 57 -3.08 9.31 -16.07
N TYR A 58 -3.00 8.77 -14.85
CA TYR A 58 -1.94 7.89 -14.40
C TYR A 58 -1.73 6.69 -15.36
N VAL A 59 -2.81 6.00 -15.69
CA VAL A 59 -2.77 4.84 -16.59
C VAL A 59 -2.32 5.27 -17.99
N GLN A 60 -2.83 6.37 -18.52
CA GLN A 60 -2.46 6.88 -19.85
C GLN A 60 -0.95 7.19 -19.94
N GLU A 61 -0.40 7.91 -18.96
CA GLU A 61 1.03 8.23 -18.89
C GLU A 61 1.89 6.96 -18.84
N LEU A 62 1.55 6.02 -17.98
CA LEU A 62 2.33 4.80 -17.84
C LEU A 62 2.19 3.85 -19.03
N ARG A 63 1.04 3.78 -19.70
CA ARG A 63 0.87 3.01 -20.94
C ARG A 63 1.67 3.62 -22.10
N ALA A 64 1.77 4.95 -22.16
CA ALA A 64 2.66 5.61 -23.12
C ALA A 64 4.14 5.27 -22.85
N LEU A 65 4.54 5.32 -21.58
CA LEU A 65 5.90 4.96 -21.16
C LEU A 65 6.21 3.47 -21.46
N GLN A 66 5.28 2.57 -21.17
CA GLN A 66 5.40 1.14 -21.47
C GLN A 66 5.72 0.91 -22.96
N LYS A 67 5.06 1.63 -23.87
CA LYS A 67 5.32 1.57 -25.31
C LYS A 67 6.70 2.12 -25.67
N ALA A 68 7.10 3.24 -25.05
CA ALA A 68 8.39 3.87 -25.31
C ALA A 68 9.59 2.99 -24.88
N TYR A 69 9.41 2.15 -23.87
CA TYR A 69 10.46 1.26 -23.34
C TYR A 69 10.37 -0.18 -23.87
N ALA A 70 9.44 -0.46 -24.77
CA ALA A 70 9.27 -1.80 -25.33
C ALA A 70 10.58 -2.38 -25.89
N GLY A 71 10.87 -3.62 -25.53
CA GLY A 71 12.12 -4.30 -25.92
C GLY A 71 13.36 -3.94 -25.10
N ARG A 72 13.27 -2.94 -24.21
CA ARG A 72 14.38 -2.54 -23.33
C ARG A 72 14.10 -2.81 -21.85
N LEU A 73 12.91 -2.45 -21.38
CA LEU A 73 12.44 -2.65 -20.01
C LEU A 73 10.98 -3.09 -20.08
N ARG A 74 10.64 -4.18 -19.44
CA ARG A 74 9.24 -4.61 -19.29
C ARG A 74 8.60 -3.80 -18.18
N ILE A 75 7.76 -2.83 -18.55
CA ILE A 75 7.03 -1.99 -17.61
C ILE A 75 5.67 -2.63 -17.36
N ALA A 76 5.28 -2.75 -16.08
CA ALA A 76 3.95 -3.11 -15.64
C ALA A 76 3.24 -1.89 -15.03
N VAL A 77 1.97 -1.71 -15.37
CA VAL A 77 1.14 -0.61 -14.89
C VAL A 77 0.25 -1.14 -13.78
N GLY A 78 0.68 -0.97 -12.55
CA GLY A 78 -0.06 -1.35 -11.36
C GLY A 78 -0.56 -0.14 -10.58
N MET A 79 -1.21 -0.40 -9.46
CA MET A 79 -1.65 0.61 -8.51
C MET A 79 -1.65 0.05 -7.09
N GLU A 80 -1.18 0.83 -6.13
CA GLU A 80 -1.33 0.52 -4.72
C GLU A 80 -2.68 1.07 -4.23
N ALA A 81 -3.61 0.16 -4.01
CA ALA A 81 -4.98 0.48 -3.62
C ALA A 81 -5.15 0.37 -2.11
N ASP A 82 -5.54 1.48 -1.47
CA ASP A 82 -5.94 1.48 -0.07
C ASP A 82 -7.35 0.91 0.10
N TRP A 83 -7.64 0.35 1.29
CA TRP A 83 -8.98 -0.13 1.64
C TRP A 83 -10.06 0.94 1.44
N PHE A 84 -9.78 2.20 1.81
CA PHE A 84 -10.72 3.31 1.70
C PHE A 84 -10.69 4.02 0.33
N ALA A 85 -9.76 3.63 -0.53
CA ALA A 85 -9.58 4.18 -1.87
C ALA A 85 -9.38 3.03 -2.89
N PRO A 86 -10.40 2.19 -3.13
CA PRO A 86 -10.30 1.12 -4.11
C PRO A 86 -10.17 1.69 -5.53
N VAL A 87 -9.49 0.96 -6.42
CA VAL A 87 -9.34 1.38 -7.83
C VAL A 87 -10.68 1.45 -8.55
N ASN A 88 -10.83 2.44 -9.43
CA ASN A 88 -12.06 2.62 -10.21
C ASN A 88 -12.16 1.66 -11.39
N ASP A 89 -11.06 1.40 -12.08
CA ASP A 89 -11.01 0.51 -13.25
C ASP A 89 -9.85 -0.49 -13.14
N ARG A 90 -10.15 -1.64 -12.53
CA ARG A 90 -9.18 -2.73 -12.41
C ARG A 90 -8.69 -3.26 -13.75
N ALA A 91 -9.56 -3.28 -14.77
CA ALA A 91 -9.23 -3.85 -16.07
C ALA A 91 -8.16 -3.04 -16.83
N ALA A 92 -7.97 -1.77 -16.46
CA ALA A 92 -6.93 -0.92 -17.02
C ALA A 92 -5.52 -1.22 -16.46
N LEU A 93 -5.41 -2.00 -15.38
CA LEU A 93 -4.19 -2.27 -14.64
C LEU A 93 -3.68 -3.70 -14.88
N ASP A 94 -2.36 -3.88 -14.80
CA ASP A 94 -1.71 -5.18 -14.91
C ASP A 94 -1.72 -5.92 -13.57
N TYR A 95 -1.67 -5.19 -12.44
CA TYR A 95 -1.73 -5.73 -11.07
C TYR A 95 -2.18 -4.66 -10.06
N ILE A 96 -2.59 -5.12 -8.90
CA ILE A 96 -2.92 -4.29 -7.74
C ILE A 96 -2.12 -4.76 -6.53
N ILE A 97 -1.54 -3.80 -5.82
CA ILE A 97 -1.05 -3.98 -4.46
C ILE A 97 -2.18 -3.53 -3.53
N GLY A 98 -2.66 -4.43 -2.70
CA GLY A 98 -3.70 -4.10 -1.70
C GLY A 98 -3.05 -3.71 -0.38
N SER A 99 -3.31 -2.49 0.07
CA SER A 99 -2.70 -1.91 1.28
C SER A 99 -3.76 -1.32 2.23
N VAL A 100 -3.37 -1.14 3.48
CA VAL A 100 -4.15 -0.43 4.49
C VAL A 100 -3.27 0.65 5.10
N HIS A 101 -3.48 1.90 4.68
CA HIS A 101 -2.72 3.05 5.18
C HIS A 101 -3.48 3.86 6.22
N TYR A 102 -4.80 3.64 6.33
CA TYR A 102 -5.66 4.44 7.19
C TYR A 102 -6.56 3.58 8.07
N LEU A 103 -6.84 4.11 9.24
CA LEU A 103 -8.01 3.76 10.03
C LEU A 103 -8.99 4.92 9.97
N ARG A 104 -10.28 4.64 9.99
CA ARG A 104 -11.33 5.67 9.92
C ARG A 104 -12.24 5.56 11.12
N ASP A 105 -12.41 6.67 11.80
CA ASP A 105 -13.42 6.79 12.83
C ASP A 105 -14.80 7.03 12.20
N GLU A 106 -15.68 6.06 12.29
CA GLU A 106 -17.02 6.12 11.69
C GLU A 106 -17.91 7.18 12.35
N ALA A 107 -17.67 7.52 13.62
CA ALA A 107 -18.46 8.52 14.33
C ALA A 107 -18.15 9.95 13.88
N THR A 108 -16.88 10.23 13.56
CA THR A 108 -16.41 11.56 13.18
C THR A 108 -16.10 11.69 11.69
N GLY A 109 -15.94 10.57 10.98
CA GLY A 109 -15.47 10.51 9.59
C GLY A 109 -13.98 10.79 9.42
N ARG A 110 -13.23 10.93 10.51
CA ARG A 110 -11.80 11.25 10.48
C ARG A 110 -10.96 10.04 10.06
N TYR A 111 -9.99 10.29 9.20
CA TYR A 111 -8.95 9.32 8.83
C TYR A 111 -7.68 9.54 9.65
N TYR A 112 -7.04 8.44 10.03
CA TYR A 112 -5.77 8.41 10.74
C TYR A 112 -4.77 7.60 9.93
N ALA A 113 -3.71 8.24 9.47
CA ALA A 113 -2.64 7.56 8.74
C ALA A 113 -1.84 6.66 9.71
N VAL A 114 -1.76 5.38 9.37
CA VAL A 114 -1.06 4.36 10.18
C VAL A 114 0.45 4.55 10.12
N ASP A 115 0.93 4.98 8.96
CA ASP A 115 2.35 5.15 8.64
C ASP A 115 2.81 6.60 8.55
N GLY A 116 1.95 7.54 8.90
CA GLY A 116 2.25 8.96 8.99
C GLY A 116 3.18 9.31 10.16
N ALA A 117 3.07 10.54 10.65
CA ALA A 117 3.80 10.94 11.84
C ALA A 117 3.36 10.10 13.05
N PRO A 118 4.28 9.73 13.98
CA PRO A 118 3.94 8.94 15.17
C PRO A 118 2.76 9.51 15.97
N GLU A 119 2.68 10.84 16.07
CA GLU A 119 1.63 11.55 16.78
C GLU A 119 0.23 11.31 16.19
N ALA A 120 0.15 11.03 14.89
CA ALA A 120 -1.12 10.70 14.22
C ALA A 120 -1.65 9.34 14.70
N LEU A 121 -0.75 8.37 14.88
CA LEU A 121 -1.12 7.06 15.40
C LEU A 121 -1.45 7.11 16.89
N ASP A 122 -0.71 7.89 17.69
CA ASP A 122 -1.02 8.15 19.10
C ASP A 122 -2.40 8.80 19.24
N ALA A 123 -2.73 9.75 18.39
CA ALA A 123 -4.06 10.37 18.35
C ALA A 123 -5.16 9.35 17.97
N CYS A 124 -4.89 8.46 17.03
CA CYS A 124 -5.79 7.36 16.67
C CYS A 124 -6.08 6.47 17.88
N VAL A 125 -5.04 6.00 18.57
CA VAL A 125 -5.17 5.16 19.77
C VAL A 125 -6.02 5.87 20.83
N THR A 126 -5.73 7.15 21.08
CA THR A 126 -6.43 7.92 22.14
C THR A 126 -7.87 8.23 21.78
N GLN A 127 -8.11 8.75 20.56
CA GLN A 127 -9.41 9.33 20.19
C GLN A 127 -10.39 8.26 19.67
N MET A 128 -9.89 7.27 18.93
CA MET A 128 -10.75 6.24 18.33
C MET A 128 -10.86 4.99 19.21
N PHE A 129 -9.81 4.65 19.98
CA PHE A 129 -9.74 3.42 20.76
C PHE A 129 -9.66 3.63 22.27
N GLY A 130 -9.84 4.87 22.76
CA GLY A 130 -9.85 5.18 24.21
C GLY A 130 -8.54 4.82 24.93
N GLY A 131 -7.42 4.81 24.22
CA GLY A 131 -6.10 4.45 24.73
C GLY A 131 -5.72 2.96 24.56
N ASP A 132 -6.60 2.14 23.97
CA ASP A 132 -6.33 0.71 23.73
C ASP A 132 -5.61 0.50 22.38
N ALA A 133 -4.29 0.48 22.41
CA ALA A 133 -3.47 0.26 21.21
C ALA A 133 -3.58 -1.17 20.64
N LEU A 134 -3.90 -2.17 21.46
CA LEU A 134 -4.16 -3.53 20.96
C LEU A 134 -5.47 -3.60 20.18
N ALA A 135 -6.51 -2.86 20.62
CA ALA A 135 -7.75 -2.73 19.85
C ALA A 135 -7.50 -2.04 18.50
N MET A 136 -6.65 -1.03 18.44
CA MET A 136 -6.22 -0.38 17.19
C MET A 136 -5.50 -1.37 16.27
N ALA A 137 -4.53 -2.15 16.77
CA ALA A 137 -3.82 -3.16 15.98
C ALA A 137 -4.77 -4.25 15.45
N ARG A 138 -5.73 -4.70 16.25
CA ARG A 138 -6.79 -5.64 15.81
C ARG A 138 -7.63 -5.07 14.68
N ALA A 139 -8.06 -3.81 14.79
CA ALA A 139 -8.83 -3.14 13.76
C ALA A 139 -8.04 -3.03 12.44
N TYR A 140 -6.75 -2.72 12.51
CA TYR A 140 -5.86 -2.71 11.35
C TYR A 140 -5.83 -4.08 10.64
N TYR A 141 -5.53 -5.15 11.37
CA TYR A 141 -5.46 -6.50 10.78
C TYR A 141 -6.82 -7.00 10.27
N ALA A 142 -7.91 -6.62 10.90
CA ALA A 142 -9.25 -6.89 10.38
C ALA A 142 -9.47 -6.26 9.01
N LEU A 143 -9.04 -4.99 8.80
CA LEU A 143 -9.11 -4.33 7.50
C LEU A 143 -8.20 -4.99 6.47
N VAL A 144 -7.00 -5.44 6.84
CA VAL A 144 -6.12 -6.21 5.94
C VAL A 144 -6.83 -7.48 5.45
N ALA A 145 -7.44 -8.23 6.36
CA ALA A 145 -8.18 -9.45 6.01
C ALA A 145 -9.40 -9.16 5.12
N GLU A 146 -10.14 -8.09 5.40
CA GLU A 146 -11.29 -7.68 4.57
C GLU A 146 -10.85 -7.20 3.18
N ASN A 147 -9.76 -6.43 3.10
CA ASN A 147 -9.20 -5.94 1.85
C ASN A 147 -8.93 -7.10 0.88
N VAL A 148 -8.18 -8.10 1.33
CA VAL A 148 -7.82 -9.24 0.47
C VAL A 148 -9.02 -10.10 0.09
N ARG A 149 -10.00 -10.26 0.96
CA ARG A 149 -11.23 -11.00 0.67
C ARG A 149 -12.10 -10.28 -0.36
N LYS A 150 -12.22 -8.98 -0.23
CA LYS A 150 -13.11 -8.15 -1.05
C LYS A 150 -12.50 -7.80 -2.40
N TYR A 151 -11.29 -7.30 -2.41
CA TYR A 151 -10.68 -6.72 -3.61
C TYR A 151 -9.72 -7.65 -4.34
N ARG A 152 -9.28 -8.75 -3.71
CA ARG A 152 -8.44 -9.77 -4.34
C ARG A 152 -7.21 -9.19 -5.06
N PRO A 153 -6.36 -8.41 -4.40
CA PRO A 153 -5.14 -7.90 -5.02
C PRO A 153 -4.19 -9.03 -5.38
N GLU A 154 -3.30 -8.81 -6.35
CA GLU A 154 -2.23 -9.74 -6.70
C GLU A 154 -1.11 -9.75 -5.67
N ILE A 155 -0.86 -8.59 -5.06
CA ILE A 155 0.19 -8.37 -4.06
C ILE A 155 -0.44 -7.78 -2.81
N ILE A 156 0.00 -8.25 -1.66
CA ILE A 156 -0.34 -7.68 -0.35
C ILE A 156 0.82 -6.79 0.05
N GLY A 157 0.58 -5.48 0.06
CA GLY A 157 1.59 -4.50 0.42
C GLY A 157 1.81 -4.47 1.93
N HIS A 158 3.09 -4.30 2.36
CA HIS A 158 3.53 -4.10 3.75
C HIS A 158 2.51 -4.57 4.81
N PHE A 159 2.33 -5.87 4.90
CA PHE A 159 1.30 -6.55 5.70
C PHE A 159 1.18 -6.03 7.14
N ASP A 160 2.29 -5.65 7.75
CA ASP A 160 2.39 -5.25 9.15
C ASP A 160 2.72 -3.74 9.34
N LEU A 161 2.27 -2.89 8.43
CA LEU A 161 2.54 -1.45 8.44
C LEU A 161 2.22 -0.77 9.79
N VAL A 162 1.25 -1.28 10.52
CA VAL A 162 0.88 -0.79 11.87
C VAL A 162 2.05 -0.79 12.85
N LYS A 163 3.11 -1.55 12.58
CA LYS A 163 4.33 -1.61 13.40
C LYS A 163 5.31 -0.47 13.13
N LYS A 164 5.18 0.23 11.99
CA LYS A 164 6.13 1.28 11.58
C LYS A 164 6.39 2.31 12.68
N ASN A 165 5.33 2.73 13.35
CA ASN A 165 5.38 3.70 14.44
C ASN A 165 5.36 3.06 15.85
N ASN A 166 5.55 1.75 15.97
CA ASN A 166 5.63 1.02 17.24
C ASN A 166 7.07 0.78 17.71
N CYS A 167 8.01 1.67 17.39
CA CYS A 167 9.43 1.49 17.73
C CYS A 167 9.63 1.24 19.23
N GLY A 168 10.30 0.12 19.56
CA GLY A 168 10.55 -0.28 20.95
C GLY A 168 9.30 -0.76 21.70
N GLY A 169 8.17 -0.98 21.01
CA GLY A 169 6.94 -1.47 21.63
C GLY A 169 6.21 -0.43 22.47
N HIS A 170 6.35 0.86 22.14
CA HIS A 170 5.79 1.93 22.95
C HIS A 170 4.24 1.99 22.92
N LEU A 171 3.61 1.50 21.83
CA LEU A 171 2.16 1.42 21.72
C LEU A 171 1.62 0.07 22.18
N PHE A 172 2.22 -1.02 21.72
CA PHE A 172 1.83 -2.38 22.06
C PHE A 172 3.02 -3.33 22.03
N ASP A 173 2.93 -4.40 22.82
CA ASP A 173 3.89 -5.51 22.80
C ASP A 173 3.52 -6.46 21.65
N GLU A 174 4.43 -6.64 20.68
CA GLU A 174 4.24 -7.57 19.56
C GLU A 174 4.24 -9.05 19.99
N ALA A 175 4.67 -9.35 21.21
CA ALA A 175 4.56 -10.69 21.80
C ALA A 175 3.20 -10.95 22.47
N ASP A 176 2.36 -9.91 22.65
CA ASP A 176 1.04 -10.04 23.24
C ASP A 176 0.17 -11.01 22.43
N PRO A 177 -0.48 -12.00 23.10
CA PRO A 177 -1.34 -12.97 22.40
C PRO A 177 -2.47 -12.35 21.58
N VAL A 178 -3.01 -11.21 22.01
CA VAL A 178 -4.09 -10.48 21.29
C VAL A 178 -3.57 -9.95 19.96
N TYR A 179 -2.39 -9.31 19.98
CA TYR A 179 -1.73 -8.84 18.76
C TYR A 179 -1.42 -10.01 17.81
N ARG A 180 -0.78 -11.05 18.33
CA ARG A 180 -0.36 -12.22 17.52
C ARG A 180 -1.54 -12.94 16.89
N THR A 181 -2.63 -13.12 17.63
CA THR A 181 -3.86 -13.73 17.10
C THR A 181 -4.41 -12.92 15.93
N ALA A 182 -4.54 -11.60 16.09
CA ALA A 182 -5.05 -10.73 15.03
C ALA A 182 -4.18 -10.77 13.77
N ALA A 183 -2.85 -10.72 13.94
CA ALA A 183 -1.91 -10.80 12.83
C ALA A 183 -1.97 -12.15 12.11
N LEU A 184 -2.05 -13.27 12.84
CA LEU A 184 -2.12 -14.62 12.26
C LEU A 184 -3.45 -14.85 11.53
N GLU A 185 -4.58 -14.42 12.06
CA GLU A 185 -5.89 -14.50 11.40
C GLU A 185 -5.90 -13.71 10.07
N ALA A 186 -5.29 -12.53 10.05
CA ALA A 186 -5.13 -11.76 8.82
C ALA A 186 -4.19 -12.45 7.83
N LEU A 187 -3.09 -13.02 8.31
CA LEU A 187 -2.14 -13.77 7.50
C LEU A 187 -2.80 -14.97 6.83
N ASP A 188 -3.61 -15.73 7.58
CA ASP A 188 -4.36 -16.88 7.05
C ASP A 188 -5.36 -16.42 5.97
N ALA A 189 -6.07 -15.31 6.19
CA ALA A 189 -6.98 -14.74 5.21
C ALA A 189 -6.24 -14.34 3.92
N CYS A 190 -5.07 -13.74 4.04
CA CYS A 190 -4.23 -13.38 2.91
C CYS A 190 -3.71 -14.62 2.17
N ALA A 191 -3.16 -15.59 2.88
CA ALA A 191 -2.63 -16.83 2.30
C ALA A 191 -3.69 -17.61 1.52
N ALA A 192 -4.94 -17.60 1.99
CA ALA A 192 -6.06 -18.25 1.31
C ALA A 192 -6.41 -17.65 -0.07
N THR A 193 -5.93 -16.46 -0.40
CA THR A 193 -6.19 -15.82 -1.71
C THR A 193 -5.17 -16.21 -2.78
N GLY A 194 -4.01 -16.71 -2.40
CA GLY A 194 -2.88 -16.98 -3.30
C GLY A 194 -2.11 -15.73 -3.73
N ALA A 195 -2.39 -14.56 -3.13
CA ALA A 195 -1.66 -13.33 -3.39
C ALA A 195 -0.20 -13.44 -2.89
N VAL A 196 0.68 -12.66 -3.51
CA VAL A 196 2.08 -12.55 -3.10
C VAL A 196 2.19 -11.58 -1.93
N PHE A 197 2.99 -11.90 -0.94
CA PHE A 197 3.30 -10.98 0.16
C PHE A 197 4.55 -10.15 -0.16
N GLU A 198 4.50 -8.91 0.26
CA GLU A 198 5.61 -7.98 0.26
C GLU A 198 6.17 -7.81 1.67
#